data_c80c05962eb4d61ff0ba0489ba9f04dd
#
_entry.id   c80c05962eb4d61ff0ba0489ba9f04dd
#
_cell.length_a   1.000
_cell.length_b   1.000
_cell.length_c   1.000
_cell.angle_alpha   90.00
_cell.angle_beta   90.00
_cell.angle_gamma   90.00
#
_symmetry.space_group_name_H-M   'P 1'
#
loop_
_entity.id
_entity.type
_entity.pdbx_description
1 polymer ?
#
loop_
_entity_poly.entity_id
_entity_poly.type
_entity_poly.pdbx_seq_one_letter_code
_entity_poly.pdbx_strand_id
1 'polypeptide(L)'
;MTTESRLSMPLGETIYSLRAIRRFKPDPIPGADLRDILEAAIRAPNGGNAQPWHFLAIRDSEIREELGTLYHEAWWAKRKDQGIMGP
;
A
#
# COMPACT_ATOMS: atom_id res chain seq x y z
N MET A 1 -11.36 3.67 20.40
CA MET A 1 -11.22 2.29 19.87
C MET A 1 -9.76 2.01 19.56
N THR A 2 -9.30 0.83 19.87
CA THR A 2 -7.95 0.40 19.50
C THR A 2 -7.91 -0.13 18.06
N THR A 3 -6.73 -0.19 17.47
CA THR A 3 -6.56 -0.83 16.15
C THR A 3 -7.04 -2.28 16.19
N GLU A 4 -6.68 -3.03 17.21
CA GLU A 4 -7.08 -4.43 17.35
C GLU A 4 -8.61 -4.59 17.35
N SER A 5 -9.33 -3.73 18.06
CA SER A 5 -10.80 -3.80 18.08
C SER A 5 -11.45 -3.40 16.76
N ARG A 6 -10.76 -2.60 15.94
CA ARG A 6 -11.25 -2.17 14.62
C ARG A 6 -11.00 -3.21 13.54
N LEU A 7 -9.99 -4.07 13.72
CA LEU A 7 -9.67 -5.17 12.82
C LEU A 7 -10.46 -6.42 13.23
N SER A 8 -11.77 -6.37 13.07
CA SER A 8 -12.69 -7.35 13.63
C SER A 8 -13.27 -8.35 12.63
N MET A 9 -12.87 -8.27 11.36
CA MET A 9 -13.36 -9.22 10.36
C MET A 9 -12.88 -10.64 10.69
N PRO A 10 -13.78 -11.65 10.69
CA PRO A 10 -13.36 -13.04 10.93
C PRO A 10 -12.31 -13.51 9.93
N LEU A 11 -11.37 -14.32 10.38
CA LEU A 11 -10.24 -14.79 9.58
C LEU A 11 -10.69 -15.49 8.28
N GLY A 12 -11.68 -16.37 8.37
CA GLY A 12 -12.20 -17.08 7.20
C GLY A 12 -12.76 -16.12 6.16
N GLU A 13 -13.57 -15.17 6.59
CA GLU A 13 -14.13 -14.15 5.70
C GLU A 13 -13.01 -13.32 5.03
N THR A 14 -12.00 -12.95 5.79
CA THR A 14 -10.85 -12.20 5.28
C THR A 14 -10.13 -12.97 4.18
N ILE A 15 -9.84 -14.24 4.41
CA ILE A 15 -9.11 -15.09 3.46
C ILE A 15 -9.91 -15.26 2.17
N TYR A 16 -11.20 -15.56 2.29
CA TYR A 16 -12.03 -15.83 1.10
C TYR A 16 -12.44 -14.59 0.32
N SER A 17 -12.41 -13.40 0.93
CA SER A 17 -12.72 -12.15 0.24
C SER A 17 -11.49 -11.41 -0.27
N LEU A 18 -10.29 -11.86 0.08
CA LEU A 18 -9.03 -11.19 -0.28
C LEU A 18 -8.83 -11.20 -1.81
N ARG A 19 -8.55 -10.04 -2.36
CA ARG A 19 -8.22 -9.88 -3.77
C ARG A 19 -7.41 -8.60 -3.96
N ALA A 20 -6.64 -8.54 -5.05
CA ALA A 20 -5.93 -7.33 -5.43
C ALA A 20 -6.91 -6.29 -5.96
N ILE A 21 -6.91 -5.10 -5.37
CA ILE A 21 -7.72 -3.97 -5.82
C ILE A 21 -6.75 -2.93 -6.37
N ARG A 22 -6.92 -2.57 -7.65
CA ARG A 22 -6.02 -1.66 -8.37
C ARG A 22 -6.68 -0.35 -8.78
N ARG A 23 -7.99 -0.22 -8.62
CA ARG A 23 -8.72 1.02 -8.87
C ARG A 23 -9.34 1.48 -7.56
N PHE A 24 -8.96 2.67 -7.14
CA PHE A 24 -9.35 3.22 -5.85
C PHE A 24 -10.26 4.42 -6.02
N LYS A 25 -11.09 4.66 -5.01
CA LYS A 25 -11.90 5.87 -4.94
C LYS A 25 -10.98 7.07 -4.69
N PRO A 26 -11.35 8.28 -5.17
CA PRO A 26 -10.56 9.48 -4.92
C PRO A 26 -10.68 10.01 -3.51
N ASP A 27 -11.53 9.42 -2.68
CA ASP A 27 -11.81 9.89 -1.33
C ASP A 27 -10.55 9.81 -0.47
N PRO A 28 -10.30 10.83 0.39
CA PRO A 28 -9.15 10.78 1.29
C PRO A 28 -9.31 9.62 2.29
N ILE A 29 -8.19 8.99 2.62
CA ILE A 29 -8.17 7.94 3.65
C ILE A 29 -8.22 8.61 5.02
N PRO A 30 -9.20 8.26 5.87
CA PRO A 30 -9.23 8.78 7.24
C PRO A 30 -7.92 8.46 7.99
N GLY A 31 -7.47 9.40 8.82
CA GLY A 31 -6.23 9.22 9.58
C GLY A 31 -6.24 7.99 10.46
N ALA A 32 -7.38 7.66 11.05
CA ALA A 32 -7.53 6.46 11.88
C ALA A 32 -7.34 5.17 11.06
N ASP A 33 -7.84 5.13 9.83
CA ASP A 33 -7.69 3.97 8.95
C ASP A 33 -6.22 3.80 8.52
N LEU A 34 -5.54 4.90 8.20
CA LEU A 34 -4.13 4.87 7.87
C LEU A 34 -3.30 4.34 9.04
N ARG A 35 -3.61 4.78 10.25
CA ARG A 35 -2.97 4.28 11.47
C ARG A 35 -3.15 2.77 11.62
N ASP A 36 -4.37 2.28 11.41
CA ASP A 36 -4.67 0.85 11.52
C ASP A 36 -3.91 0.03 10.49
N ILE A 37 -3.78 0.55 9.26
CA ILE A 37 -3.00 -0.11 8.21
C ILE A 37 -1.53 -0.24 8.62
N LEU A 38 -0.93 0.81 9.13
CA LEU A 38 0.46 0.80 9.58
C LEU A 38 0.66 -0.11 10.80
N GLU A 39 -0.26 -0.08 11.74
CA GLU A 39 -0.24 -0.97 12.91
C GLU A 39 -0.30 -2.44 12.50
N ALA A 40 -1.11 -2.77 11.50
CA ALA A 40 -1.18 -4.12 10.96
C ALA A 40 0.12 -4.50 10.23
N ALA A 41 0.69 -3.58 9.46
CA ALA A 41 1.90 -3.83 8.69
C ALA A 41 3.10 -4.19 9.56
N ILE A 42 3.25 -3.55 10.71
CA ILE A 42 4.39 -3.82 11.63
C ILE A 42 4.25 -5.16 12.37
N ARG A 43 3.15 -5.86 12.20
CA ARG A 43 2.96 -7.20 12.76
C ARG A 43 3.52 -8.30 11.86
N ALA A 44 3.96 -7.97 10.65
CA ALA A 44 4.50 -8.96 9.72
C ALA A 44 5.76 -9.61 10.28
N PRO A 45 5.93 -10.93 10.11
CA PRO A 45 7.17 -11.60 10.50
C PRO A 45 8.38 -11.03 9.74
N ASN A 46 9.53 -10.98 10.40
CA ASN A 46 10.77 -10.53 9.76
C ASN A 46 11.97 -11.29 10.33
N GLY A 47 13.07 -11.29 9.60
CA GLY A 47 14.26 -12.05 9.95
C GLY A 47 14.82 -11.65 11.31
N GLY A 48 14.92 -12.61 12.24
CA GLY A 48 15.45 -12.38 13.58
C GLY A 48 14.66 -11.39 14.41
N ASN A 49 13.43 -11.05 14.01
CA ASN A 49 12.62 -10.00 14.63
C ASN A 49 13.38 -8.66 14.70
N ALA A 50 14.20 -8.38 13.71
CA ALA A 50 15.02 -7.16 13.66
C ALA A 50 14.20 -5.88 13.44
N GLN A 51 12.97 -6.01 12.96
CA GLN A 51 12.04 -4.92 12.71
C GLN A 51 12.64 -3.79 11.86
N PRO A 52 13.17 -4.11 10.64
CA PRO A 52 13.94 -3.15 9.83
C PRO A 52 13.08 -2.19 9.00
N TRP A 53 11.80 -2.10 9.28
CA TRP A 53 10.89 -1.28 8.50
C TRP A 53 10.93 0.20 8.87
N HIS A 54 10.68 1.01 7.87
CA HIS A 54 10.40 2.43 7.99
C HIS A 54 9.26 2.78 7.06
N PHE A 55 8.29 3.56 7.52
CA PHE A 55 7.12 3.92 6.73
C PHE A 55 7.08 5.42 6.50
N LEU A 56 6.84 5.80 5.26
CA LEU A 56 6.58 7.18 4.88
C LEU A 56 5.13 7.27 4.38
N ALA A 57 4.28 7.92 5.15
CA ALA A 57 2.89 8.13 4.75
C ALA A 57 2.78 9.47 4.01
N ILE A 58 2.67 9.39 2.70
CA ILE A 58 2.64 10.58 1.83
C ILE A 58 1.21 10.88 1.45
N ARG A 59 0.68 11.99 1.96
CA ARG A 59 -0.69 12.43 1.71
C ARG A 59 -0.78 13.67 0.82
N ASP A 60 0.32 14.38 0.62
CA ASP A 60 0.38 15.55 -0.25
C ASP A 60 0.12 15.15 -1.70
N SER A 61 -0.89 15.77 -2.33
CA SER A 61 -1.30 15.40 -3.68
C SER A 61 -0.24 15.71 -4.74
N GLU A 62 0.52 16.79 -4.57
CA GLU A 62 1.57 17.16 -5.52
C GLU A 62 2.72 16.16 -5.48
N ILE A 63 3.15 15.76 -4.29
CA ILE A 63 4.21 14.76 -4.11
C ILE A 63 3.75 13.41 -4.66
N ARG A 64 2.51 13.01 -4.39
CA ARG A 64 1.95 11.77 -4.90
C ARG A 64 1.91 11.75 -6.42
N GLU A 65 1.49 12.84 -7.04
CA GLU A 65 1.45 12.98 -8.49
C GLU A 65 2.85 12.89 -9.10
N GLU A 66 3.82 13.56 -8.50
CA GLU A 66 5.21 13.51 -8.95
C GLU A 66 5.79 12.10 -8.85
N LEU A 67 5.56 11.40 -7.75
CA LEU A 67 5.96 10.00 -7.58
C LEU A 67 5.31 9.10 -8.63
N GLY A 68 4.04 9.33 -8.91
CA GLY A 68 3.30 8.59 -9.94
C GLY A 68 3.92 8.77 -11.33
N THR A 69 4.31 9.99 -11.67
CA THR A 69 4.99 10.30 -12.94
C THR A 69 6.33 9.58 -13.04
N LEU A 70 7.14 9.64 -11.99
CA LEU A 70 8.43 8.97 -11.94
C LEU A 70 8.29 7.45 -12.07
N TYR A 71 7.31 6.88 -11.38
CA TYR A 71 7.02 5.45 -11.46
C TYR A 71 6.61 5.05 -12.88
N HIS A 72 5.73 5.82 -13.51
CA HIS A 72 5.27 5.57 -14.86
C HIS A 72 6.43 5.57 -15.86
N GLU A 73 7.29 6.55 -15.80
CA GLU A 73 8.48 6.65 -16.65
C GLU A 73 9.41 5.44 -16.45
N ALA A 74 9.70 5.08 -15.21
CA ALA A 74 10.58 3.96 -14.88
C ALA A 74 9.98 2.63 -15.35
N TRP A 75 8.67 2.45 -15.17
CA TRP A 75 7.99 1.23 -15.55
C TRP A 75 8.04 1.01 -17.07
N TRP A 76 7.75 2.04 -17.85
CA TRP A 76 7.77 1.95 -19.31
C TRP A 76 9.18 1.85 -19.87
N ALA A 77 10.17 2.51 -19.26
CA ALA A 77 11.57 2.37 -19.64
C ALA A 77 12.01 0.90 -19.53
N LYS A 78 11.65 0.24 -18.43
CA LYS A 78 11.94 -1.18 -18.24
C LYS A 78 11.23 -2.06 -19.26
N ARG A 79 9.97 -1.75 -19.58
CA ARG A 79 9.20 -2.51 -20.59
C ARG A 79 9.78 -2.34 -21.98
N LYS A 80 10.28 -1.16 -22.34
CA LYS A 80 10.97 -0.93 -23.60
C LYS A 80 12.20 -1.81 -23.74
N ASP A 81 13.01 -1.91 -22.69
CA ASP A 81 14.20 -2.78 -22.66
C ASP A 81 13.82 -4.25 -22.86
N GLN A 82 12.60 -4.63 -22.49
CA GLN A 82 12.05 -5.97 -22.69
C GLN A 82 11.35 -6.14 -24.04
N GLY A 83 11.39 -5.13 -24.92
CA GLY A 83 10.74 -5.16 -26.21
C GLY A 83 9.25 -4.84 -26.20
N ILE A 84 8.72 -4.34 -25.09
CA ILE A 84 7.31 -3.97 -24.96
C ILE A 84 7.16 -2.49 -25.29
N MET A 85 6.26 -2.18 -26.23
CA MET A 85 5.99 -0.79 -26.63
C MET A 85 5.08 -0.12 -25.60
N GLY A 86 5.48 1.07 -25.15
CA GLY A 86 4.68 1.87 -24.25
C GLY A 86 3.48 2.55 -24.92
N PRO A 87 2.55 3.10 -24.12
CA PRO A 87 1.43 3.88 -24.67
C PRO A 87 1.87 5.18 -25.30
#